data_729da0c34088c876446f4ffaa9ea4f18
#
_entry.id   729da0c34088c876446f4ffaa9ea4f18
#
_cell.length_a   1.000
_cell.length_b   1.000
_cell.length_c   1.000
_cell.angle_alpha   90.00
_cell.angle_beta   90.00
_cell.angle_gamma   90.00
#
_symmetry.space_group_name_H-M   'P 1'
#
loop_
_entity.id
_entity.type
_entity.pdbx_description
1 polymer ?
#
loop_
_entity_poly.entity_id
_entity_poly.type
_entity_poly.pdbx_seq_one_letter_code
_entity_poly.pdbx_strand_id
1 'polypeptide(L)'
;RQVEQPGTLVSQVGITPGGVKAILQSEDGKMIDLTSSTSSRIVTSDGLVLVNDSLKGLRFDQSKSENQTMKYHTLAVPVGGEYHFTLADGTRVWVNSASEVRFPNCFFGGKREIYVKGEVYLEVARDEKHPFVVHAGENEVRVLGTSFNLTAYPDEQEVITTLVEGSVEFWNDRSSICLKPGEQSVLDLVTNKLEKQKVDVSIYTSWVSGTYEYERMPLSDFLNIFGLSYDVQFVYESTEFSNHPFTGVVKRDQSLEEVLSIIEKTTNIKFKISGRTIIIKRAEDAANISRSSN
;
A
#
# COMPACT_ATOMS: atom_id res chain seq x y z
N ARG A 1 42.05 -31.24 -22.79
CA ARG A 1 41.28 -31.33 -21.55
C ARG A 1 40.72 -29.91 -21.29
N GLN A 2 39.46 -29.72 -21.61
CA GLN A 2 38.73 -28.52 -21.24
C GLN A 2 38.34 -28.63 -19.76
N VAL A 3 38.68 -27.61 -19.00
CA VAL A 3 38.26 -27.46 -17.60
C VAL A 3 36.88 -26.81 -17.63
N GLU A 4 35.83 -27.58 -17.31
CA GLU A 4 34.49 -27.07 -17.05
C GLU A 4 34.53 -26.25 -15.76
N GLN A 5 34.14 -24.98 -15.87
CA GLN A 5 33.84 -24.15 -14.70
C GLN A 5 32.48 -24.60 -14.12
N PRO A 6 32.35 -24.76 -12.80
CA PRO A 6 31.08 -25.04 -12.21
C PRO A 6 30.18 -23.79 -12.29
N GLY A 7 29.24 -23.82 -13.23
CA GLY A 7 28.20 -22.83 -13.33
C GLY A 7 27.32 -22.87 -12.10
N THR A 8 27.31 -21.79 -11.34
CA THR A 8 26.31 -21.51 -10.30
C THR A 8 24.96 -21.44 -11.00
N LEU A 9 24.16 -22.49 -10.89
CA LEU A 9 22.74 -22.47 -11.26
C LEU A 9 22.01 -21.58 -10.27
N VAL A 10 22.04 -20.28 -10.50
CA VAL A 10 21.05 -19.35 -9.96
C VAL A 10 19.79 -19.58 -10.79
N SER A 11 18.83 -20.31 -10.24
CA SER A 11 17.49 -20.36 -10.80
C SER A 11 16.94 -18.91 -10.75
N GLN A 12 16.98 -18.25 -11.90
CA GLN A 12 16.33 -16.96 -12.10
C GLN A 12 14.81 -17.19 -12.05
N VAL A 13 14.26 -17.20 -10.85
CA VAL A 13 12.86 -16.86 -10.66
C VAL A 13 12.86 -15.34 -10.75
N GLY A 14 12.57 -14.80 -11.93
CA GLY A 14 12.43 -13.36 -12.12
C GLY A 14 11.34 -12.85 -11.19
N ILE A 15 11.71 -12.18 -10.09
CA ILE A 15 10.77 -11.54 -9.18
C ILE A 15 10.39 -10.23 -9.85
N THR A 16 9.17 -10.23 -10.40
CA THR A 16 8.63 -9.06 -11.06
C THR A 16 8.00 -8.11 -10.03
N PRO A 17 8.09 -6.80 -10.27
CA PRO A 17 7.40 -5.81 -9.46
C PRO A 17 5.90 -6.06 -9.41
N GLY A 18 5.27 -5.52 -8.39
CA GLY A 18 3.83 -5.52 -8.24
C GLY A 18 3.11 -4.87 -9.42
N GLY A 19 1.90 -5.30 -9.65
CA GLY A 19 1.07 -4.83 -10.77
C GLY A 19 -0.37 -4.58 -10.36
N VAL A 20 -1.18 -4.17 -11.32
CA VAL A 20 -2.62 -3.94 -11.12
C VAL A 20 -3.30 -5.29 -10.83
N LYS A 21 -3.63 -5.52 -9.56
CA LYS A 21 -4.28 -6.76 -9.08
C LYS A 21 -5.27 -6.41 -7.99
N ALA A 22 -6.51 -6.82 -8.14
CA ALA A 22 -7.52 -6.70 -7.10
C ALA A 22 -8.61 -7.76 -7.25
N ILE A 23 -9.23 -8.08 -6.14
CA ILE A 23 -10.41 -8.94 -6.06
C ILE A 23 -11.54 -8.14 -5.43
N LEU A 24 -12.66 -8.06 -6.10
CA LEU A 24 -13.88 -7.47 -5.58
C LEU A 24 -14.78 -8.58 -5.03
N GLN A 25 -15.11 -8.50 -3.75
CA GLN A 25 -16.11 -9.34 -3.12
C GLN A 25 -17.41 -8.54 -2.95
N SER A 26 -18.49 -9.04 -3.53
CA SER A 26 -19.83 -8.48 -3.33
C SER A 26 -20.45 -8.97 -2.01
N GLU A 27 -21.52 -8.29 -1.56
CA GLU A 27 -22.19 -8.60 -0.28
C GLU A 27 -22.68 -10.04 -0.16
N ASP A 28 -23.07 -10.67 -1.28
CA ASP A 28 -23.47 -12.08 -1.37
C ASP A 28 -22.28 -13.06 -1.39
N GLY A 29 -21.05 -12.57 -1.22
CA GLY A 29 -19.83 -13.37 -1.15
C GLY A 29 -19.25 -13.76 -2.51
N LYS A 30 -19.81 -13.30 -3.64
CA LYS A 30 -19.25 -13.55 -4.96
C LYS A 30 -17.94 -12.80 -5.14
N MET A 31 -16.90 -13.51 -5.57
CA MET A 31 -15.57 -12.98 -5.86
C MET A 31 -15.43 -12.68 -7.34
N ILE A 32 -14.89 -11.51 -7.66
CA ILE A 32 -14.65 -11.04 -9.02
C ILE A 32 -13.19 -10.62 -9.13
N ASP A 33 -12.43 -11.27 -9.98
CA ASP A 33 -11.04 -10.90 -10.25
C ASP A 33 -11.00 -9.69 -11.21
N LEU A 34 -10.40 -8.61 -10.77
CA LEU A 34 -10.24 -7.34 -11.51
C LEU A 34 -8.88 -7.23 -12.20
N THR A 35 -8.03 -8.23 -12.08
CA THR A 35 -6.65 -8.23 -12.60
C THR A 35 -6.59 -8.22 -14.13
N SER A 36 -7.64 -8.66 -14.81
CA SER A 36 -7.67 -8.71 -16.27
C SER A 36 -7.74 -7.31 -16.89
N SER A 37 -6.78 -7.02 -17.77
CA SER A 37 -6.57 -5.74 -18.44
C SER A 37 -7.65 -5.33 -19.48
N THR A 38 -8.70 -6.11 -19.65
CA THR A 38 -9.80 -5.79 -20.58
C THR A 38 -10.88 -4.98 -19.89
N SER A 39 -11.21 -3.83 -20.47
CA SER A 39 -12.39 -3.06 -20.06
C SER A 39 -13.62 -3.98 -20.05
N SER A 40 -14.15 -4.25 -18.88
CA SER A 40 -15.29 -5.16 -18.70
C SER A 40 -16.41 -4.47 -17.92
N ARG A 41 -17.63 -4.72 -18.37
CA ARG A 41 -18.81 -4.35 -17.60
C ARG A 41 -19.17 -5.51 -16.67
N ILE A 42 -19.11 -5.24 -15.39
CA ILE A 42 -19.40 -6.21 -14.34
C ILE A 42 -20.79 -5.90 -13.79
N VAL A 43 -21.66 -6.89 -13.76
CA VAL A 43 -22.96 -6.80 -13.11
C VAL A 43 -22.91 -7.71 -11.89
N THR A 44 -23.03 -7.13 -10.71
CA THR A 44 -23.12 -7.90 -9.48
C THR A 44 -24.51 -8.53 -9.34
N SER A 45 -24.67 -9.55 -8.51
CA SER A 45 -25.93 -10.25 -8.28
C SER A 45 -27.04 -9.36 -7.74
N ASP A 46 -26.69 -8.26 -7.09
CA ASP A 46 -27.61 -7.23 -6.60
C ASP A 46 -27.96 -6.15 -7.66
N GLY A 47 -27.48 -6.36 -8.89
CA GLY A 47 -27.78 -5.46 -10.01
C GLY A 47 -26.91 -4.21 -10.11
N LEU A 48 -25.88 -4.07 -9.24
CA LEU A 48 -24.89 -3.02 -9.35
C LEU A 48 -24.10 -3.19 -10.64
N VAL A 49 -23.97 -2.15 -11.42
CA VAL A 49 -23.18 -2.14 -12.65
C VAL A 49 -21.88 -1.41 -12.40
N LEU A 50 -20.80 -2.11 -12.60
CA LEU A 50 -19.44 -1.59 -12.48
C LEU A 50 -18.76 -1.63 -13.85
N VAL A 51 -17.96 -0.65 -14.14
CA VAL A 51 -17.08 -0.61 -15.32
C VAL A 51 -15.65 -0.69 -14.84
N ASN A 52 -14.98 -1.80 -15.14
CA ASN A 52 -13.55 -1.95 -14.93
C ASN A 52 -12.83 -1.43 -16.19
N ASP A 53 -11.96 -0.46 -16.03
CA ASP A 53 -11.18 0.16 -17.10
C ASP A 53 -9.71 0.14 -16.69
N SER A 54 -8.84 -0.40 -17.53
CA SER A 54 -7.41 -0.55 -17.24
C SER A 54 -6.68 0.76 -16.95
N LEU A 55 -7.21 1.89 -17.41
CA LEU A 55 -6.61 3.23 -17.19
C LEU A 55 -7.30 4.02 -16.08
N LYS A 56 -8.60 3.78 -15.88
CA LYS A 56 -9.45 4.57 -14.96
C LYS A 56 -9.89 3.79 -13.73
N GLY A 57 -9.48 2.51 -13.62
CA GLY A 57 -9.90 1.62 -12.56
C GLY A 57 -11.38 1.27 -12.58
N LEU A 58 -11.88 0.76 -11.46
CA LEU A 58 -13.27 0.40 -11.27
C LEU A 58 -14.11 1.65 -11.02
N ARG A 59 -15.26 1.76 -11.70
CA ARG A 59 -16.23 2.85 -11.50
C ARG A 59 -17.65 2.33 -11.45
N PHE A 60 -18.50 3.04 -10.73
CA PHE A 60 -19.93 2.78 -10.69
C PHE A 60 -20.61 3.34 -11.96
N ASP A 61 -21.43 2.54 -12.60
CA ASP A 61 -22.33 3.02 -13.65
C ASP A 61 -23.62 3.56 -13.01
N GLN A 62 -23.67 4.87 -12.85
CA GLN A 62 -24.79 5.56 -12.18
C GLN A 62 -26.10 5.56 -12.99
N SER A 63 -26.12 5.00 -14.21
CA SER A 63 -27.25 5.10 -15.12
C SER A 63 -28.51 4.31 -14.73
N LYS A 64 -28.49 3.54 -13.61
CA LYS A 64 -29.59 2.67 -13.19
C LYS A 64 -29.81 2.62 -11.68
N SER A 65 -30.28 3.68 -11.09
CA SER A 65 -30.51 3.61 -9.63
C SER A 65 -31.64 4.50 -9.14
N GLU A 66 -32.88 4.01 -9.23
CA GLU A 66 -34.01 4.68 -8.56
C GLU A 66 -34.44 4.02 -7.22
N ASN A 67 -33.97 2.80 -6.89
CA ASN A 67 -34.31 2.09 -5.65
C ASN A 67 -33.17 1.21 -5.13
N GLN A 68 -31.99 1.77 -4.85
CA GLN A 68 -30.89 0.98 -4.28
C GLN A 68 -30.95 0.91 -2.76
N THR A 69 -30.94 -0.30 -2.23
CA THR A 69 -30.54 -0.55 -0.84
C THR A 69 -29.03 -0.41 -0.70
N MET A 70 -28.56 0.17 0.39
CA MET A 70 -27.13 0.26 0.69
C MET A 70 -26.57 -1.14 0.93
N LYS A 71 -25.61 -1.55 0.11
CA LYS A 71 -24.91 -2.83 0.19
C LYS A 71 -23.42 -2.60 0.19
N TYR A 72 -22.71 -3.38 0.99
CA TYR A 72 -21.27 -3.26 1.11
C TYR A 72 -20.54 -4.23 0.20
N HIS A 73 -19.47 -3.74 -0.40
CA HIS A 73 -18.52 -4.51 -1.19
C HIS A 73 -17.14 -4.38 -0.57
N THR A 74 -16.30 -5.36 -0.75
CA THR A 74 -14.91 -5.34 -0.30
C THR A 74 -13.98 -5.48 -1.50
N LEU A 75 -13.09 -4.51 -1.68
CA LEU A 75 -12.00 -4.58 -2.64
C LEU A 75 -10.73 -4.94 -1.88
N ALA A 76 -10.15 -6.10 -2.22
CA ALA A 76 -8.92 -6.60 -1.63
C ALA A 76 -7.80 -6.58 -2.68
N VAL A 77 -6.68 -5.97 -2.32
CA VAL A 77 -5.44 -5.95 -3.09
C VAL A 77 -4.45 -6.91 -2.43
N PRO A 78 -4.04 -7.97 -3.13
CA PRO A 78 -3.08 -8.93 -2.57
C PRO A 78 -1.68 -8.33 -2.44
N VAL A 79 -0.80 -9.05 -1.75
CA VAL A 79 0.64 -8.74 -1.72
C VAL A 79 1.16 -8.68 -3.16
N GLY A 80 2.00 -7.71 -3.48
CA GLY A 80 2.48 -7.43 -4.83
C GLY A 80 1.42 -6.87 -5.77
N GLY A 81 0.31 -6.37 -5.25
CA GLY A 81 -0.75 -5.73 -6.00
C GLY A 81 -0.88 -4.24 -5.70
N GLU A 82 -1.58 -3.57 -6.56
CA GLU A 82 -2.11 -2.22 -6.37
C GLU A 82 -3.38 -2.05 -7.18
N TYR A 83 -4.24 -1.18 -6.76
CA TYR A 83 -5.45 -0.89 -7.51
C TYR A 83 -5.97 0.52 -7.23
N HIS A 84 -6.73 1.08 -8.16
CA HIS A 84 -7.44 2.33 -7.92
C HIS A 84 -8.88 2.23 -8.41
N PHE A 85 -9.77 2.94 -7.75
CA PHE A 85 -11.18 2.97 -8.10
C PHE A 85 -11.85 4.27 -7.66
N THR A 86 -13.05 4.50 -8.18
CA THR A 86 -13.85 5.67 -7.85
C THR A 86 -15.15 5.23 -7.18
N LEU A 87 -15.43 5.78 -6.02
CA LEU A 87 -16.65 5.58 -5.26
C LEU A 87 -17.85 6.28 -5.92
N ALA A 88 -19.06 5.94 -5.45
CA ALA A 88 -20.31 6.48 -6.00
C ALA A 88 -20.45 8.01 -5.86
N ASP A 89 -19.80 8.62 -4.87
CA ASP A 89 -19.76 10.06 -4.66
C ASP A 89 -18.70 10.81 -5.49
N GLY A 90 -17.90 10.07 -6.28
CA GLY A 90 -16.79 10.60 -7.06
C GLY A 90 -15.45 10.64 -6.31
N THR A 91 -15.39 10.18 -5.05
CA THR A 91 -14.14 10.01 -4.31
C THR A 91 -13.25 9.00 -5.02
N ARG A 92 -11.98 9.36 -5.26
CA ARG A 92 -10.98 8.48 -5.83
C ARG A 92 -10.17 7.81 -4.73
N VAL A 93 -9.95 6.51 -4.85
CA VAL A 93 -9.24 5.69 -3.88
C VAL A 93 -8.15 4.90 -4.59
N TRP A 94 -6.91 5.05 -4.14
CA TRP A 94 -5.79 4.18 -4.50
C TRP A 94 -5.54 3.25 -3.32
N VAL A 95 -5.32 1.99 -3.62
CA VAL A 95 -5.16 0.91 -2.63
C VAL A 95 -3.82 0.25 -2.89
N ASN A 96 -2.97 0.27 -1.89
CA ASN A 96 -1.62 -0.31 -1.96
C ASN A 96 -1.63 -1.82 -1.68
N SER A 97 -0.47 -2.43 -1.78
CA SER A 97 -0.23 -3.87 -1.55
C SER A 97 -0.75 -4.33 -0.17
N ALA A 98 -1.27 -5.56 -0.10
CA ALA A 98 -1.80 -6.18 1.11
C ALA A 98 -2.89 -5.35 1.82
N SER A 99 -3.74 -4.65 1.06
CA SER A 99 -4.74 -3.73 1.60
C SER A 99 -6.16 -4.08 1.21
N GLU A 100 -7.11 -3.65 2.02
CA GLU A 100 -8.54 -3.94 1.86
C GLU A 100 -9.36 -2.66 2.10
N VAL A 101 -10.32 -2.42 1.23
CA VAL A 101 -11.30 -1.34 1.39
C VAL A 101 -12.71 -1.91 1.31
N ARG A 102 -13.49 -1.75 2.38
CA ARG A 102 -14.91 -2.09 2.39
C ARG A 102 -15.74 -0.81 2.29
N PHE A 103 -16.61 -0.74 1.31
CA PHE A 103 -17.35 0.47 0.94
C PHE A 103 -18.77 0.13 0.45
N PRO A 104 -19.74 1.05 0.59
CA PRO A 104 -21.09 0.85 0.09
C PRO A 104 -21.20 1.17 -1.41
N ASN A 105 -22.17 0.55 -2.08
CA ASN A 105 -22.54 0.86 -3.46
C ASN A 105 -23.07 2.30 -3.65
N CYS A 106 -23.57 2.90 -2.59
CA CYS A 106 -24.09 4.27 -2.54
C CYS A 106 -24.04 4.78 -1.10
N PHE A 107 -24.01 6.08 -0.92
CA PHE A 107 -24.04 6.70 0.40
C PHE A 107 -25.43 7.24 0.67
N PHE A 108 -26.03 6.81 1.78
CA PHE A 108 -27.31 7.33 2.28
C PHE A 108 -27.15 7.87 3.71
N GLY A 109 -27.91 8.92 4.00
CA GLY A 109 -27.91 9.52 5.34
C GLY A 109 -26.91 10.66 5.51
N GLY A 110 -26.52 10.94 6.74
CA GLY A 110 -25.73 12.11 7.10
C GLY A 110 -24.22 11.96 6.96
N LYS A 111 -23.71 10.77 6.57
CA LYS A 111 -22.28 10.47 6.45
C LYS A 111 -21.98 9.58 5.25
N ARG A 112 -20.75 9.66 4.76
CA ARG A 112 -20.16 8.77 3.75
C ARG A 112 -19.09 7.93 4.45
N GLU A 113 -19.30 6.64 4.62
CA GLU A 113 -18.44 5.79 5.46
C GLU A 113 -17.81 4.67 4.66
N ILE A 114 -16.50 4.45 4.86
CA ILE A 114 -15.74 3.31 4.36
C ILE A 114 -14.85 2.74 5.46
N TYR A 115 -14.39 1.50 5.27
CA TYR A 115 -13.52 0.78 6.20
C TYR A 115 -12.24 0.38 5.48
N VAL A 116 -11.09 0.59 6.12
CA VAL A 116 -9.78 0.37 5.53
C VAL A 116 -8.92 -0.51 6.43
N LYS A 117 -8.19 -1.44 5.80
CA LYS A 117 -7.05 -2.15 6.37
C LYS A 117 -5.90 -2.04 5.37
N GLY A 118 -4.70 -1.75 5.86
CA GLY A 118 -3.53 -1.53 5.01
C GLY A 118 -3.33 -0.07 4.63
N GLU A 119 -2.86 0.21 3.42
CA GLU A 119 -2.53 1.56 2.98
C GLU A 119 -3.40 2.02 1.82
N VAL A 120 -3.96 3.22 1.96
CA VAL A 120 -4.77 3.87 0.94
C VAL A 120 -4.42 5.35 0.81
N TYR A 121 -4.51 5.85 -0.41
CA TYR A 121 -4.55 7.27 -0.69
C TYR A 121 -5.93 7.64 -1.20
N LEU A 122 -6.50 8.72 -0.65
CA LEU A 122 -7.84 9.17 -1.00
C LEU A 122 -7.81 10.61 -1.50
N GLU A 123 -8.55 10.86 -2.57
CA GLU A 123 -8.97 12.19 -2.97
C GLU A 123 -10.49 12.27 -2.82
N VAL A 124 -10.91 12.75 -1.66
CA VAL A 124 -12.31 12.76 -1.27
C VAL A 124 -13.06 13.90 -1.97
N ALA A 125 -14.16 13.56 -2.63
CA ALA A 125 -15.05 14.53 -3.24
C ALA A 125 -15.62 15.47 -2.18
N ARG A 126 -15.55 16.79 -2.45
CA ARG A 126 -15.98 17.81 -1.48
C ARG A 126 -17.50 17.80 -1.28
N ASP A 127 -17.91 17.57 -0.05
CA ASP A 127 -19.29 17.70 0.41
C ASP A 127 -19.30 18.07 1.90
N GLU A 128 -19.61 19.33 2.19
CA GLU A 128 -19.63 19.88 3.56
C GLU A 128 -20.85 19.43 4.38
N LYS A 129 -21.90 18.94 3.69
CA LYS A 129 -23.14 18.50 4.35
C LYS A 129 -23.07 17.04 4.81
N HIS A 130 -22.27 16.23 4.09
CA HIS A 130 -22.13 14.81 4.37
C HIS A 130 -20.65 14.48 4.58
N PRO A 131 -20.13 14.55 5.81
CA PRO A 131 -18.76 14.21 6.13
C PRO A 131 -18.38 12.82 5.62
N PHE A 132 -17.15 12.69 5.14
CA PHE A 132 -16.57 11.41 4.76
C PHE A 132 -15.77 10.84 5.93
N VAL A 133 -16.06 9.62 6.32
CA VAL A 133 -15.46 8.95 7.48
C VAL A 133 -14.76 7.67 7.01
N VAL A 134 -13.47 7.58 7.29
CA VAL A 134 -12.68 6.37 7.07
C VAL A 134 -12.44 5.69 8.41
N HIS A 135 -12.93 4.46 8.54
CA HIS A 135 -12.70 3.62 9.71
C HIS A 135 -11.43 2.78 9.50
N ALA A 136 -10.48 2.90 10.42
CA ALA A 136 -9.24 2.11 10.50
C ALA A 136 -9.20 1.38 11.85
N GLY A 137 -9.76 0.16 11.89
CA GLY A 137 -10.05 -0.51 13.16
C GLY A 137 -11.05 0.27 13.99
N GLU A 138 -10.67 0.65 15.20
CA GLU A 138 -11.48 1.48 16.12
C GLU A 138 -11.24 2.99 15.94
N ASN A 139 -10.38 3.37 15.00
CA ASN A 139 -10.03 4.77 14.75
C ASN A 139 -10.81 5.32 13.56
N GLU A 140 -11.04 6.63 13.55
CA GLU A 140 -11.77 7.32 12.50
C GLU A 140 -10.96 8.50 11.94
N VAL A 141 -10.97 8.64 10.62
CA VAL A 141 -10.48 9.82 9.90
C VAL A 141 -11.68 10.51 9.27
N ARG A 142 -11.98 11.75 9.69
CA ARG A 142 -13.12 12.54 9.23
C ARG A 142 -12.67 13.69 8.36
N VAL A 143 -13.28 13.83 7.19
CA VAL A 143 -12.95 14.87 6.21
C VAL A 143 -14.20 15.38 5.47
N LEU A 144 -14.10 16.55 4.83
CA LEU A 144 -15.18 17.15 4.04
C LEU A 144 -14.88 17.22 2.53
N GLY A 145 -13.60 17.07 2.15
CA GLY A 145 -13.10 17.18 0.78
C GLY A 145 -11.60 17.40 0.85
N THR A 146 -10.83 16.30 0.82
CA THR A 146 -9.47 16.28 1.35
C THR A 146 -8.67 15.22 0.59
N SER A 147 -7.39 15.48 0.34
CA SER A 147 -6.44 14.52 -0.19
C SER A 147 -5.48 14.09 0.92
N PHE A 148 -5.42 12.79 1.22
CA PHE A 148 -4.60 12.27 2.30
C PHE A 148 -4.21 10.80 2.09
N ASN A 149 -3.10 10.38 2.72
CA ASN A 149 -2.68 8.98 2.83
C ASN A 149 -3.04 8.44 4.23
N LEU A 150 -3.49 7.21 4.29
CA LEU A 150 -3.77 6.47 5.53
C LEU A 150 -3.06 5.13 5.48
N THR A 151 -2.23 4.84 6.47
CA THR A 151 -1.58 3.55 6.69
C THR A 151 -2.09 2.95 7.99
N ALA A 152 -2.72 1.77 7.88
CA ALA A 152 -3.32 1.05 9.00
C ALA A 152 -3.27 -0.47 8.76
N TYR A 153 -2.06 -1.02 8.64
CA TYR A 153 -1.85 -2.46 8.48
C TYR A 153 -2.16 -3.18 9.80
N PRO A 154 -2.91 -4.30 9.77
CA PRO A 154 -3.31 -5.02 10.98
C PRO A 154 -2.14 -5.56 11.81
N ASP A 155 -1.01 -5.86 11.17
CA ASP A 155 0.19 -6.43 11.80
C ASP A 155 1.18 -5.35 12.24
N GLU A 156 0.90 -4.07 11.98
CA GLU A 156 1.72 -2.94 12.41
C GLU A 156 1.20 -2.35 13.74
N GLN A 157 2.10 -1.68 14.45
CA GLN A 157 1.79 -1.08 15.74
C GLN A 157 1.35 0.38 15.65
N GLU A 158 1.27 0.93 14.44
CA GLU A 158 0.94 2.33 14.23
C GLU A 158 -0.18 2.50 13.21
N VAL A 159 -1.00 3.53 13.43
CA VAL A 159 -1.92 4.09 12.43
C VAL A 159 -1.44 5.48 12.07
N ILE A 160 -1.15 5.69 10.78
CA ILE A 160 -0.54 6.93 10.29
C ILE A 160 -1.48 7.59 9.30
N THR A 161 -1.73 8.89 9.47
CA THR A 161 -2.51 9.69 8.51
C THR A 161 -1.71 10.91 8.09
N THR A 162 -1.43 11.06 6.80
CA THR A 162 -0.64 12.17 6.22
C THR A 162 -1.54 13.04 5.35
N LEU A 163 -1.66 14.31 5.69
CA LEU A 163 -2.52 15.25 4.99
C LEU A 163 -1.78 16.01 3.88
N VAL A 164 -2.31 15.90 2.65
CA VAL A 164 -1.79 16.60 1.47
C VAL A 164 -2.53 17.91 1.24
N GLU A 165 -3.87 17.87 1.17
CA GLU A 165 -4.72 19.02 0.90
C GLU A 165 -6.03 18.94 1.69
N GLY A 166 -6.54 20.09 2.15
CA GLY A 166 -7.78 20.20 2.89
C GLY A 166 -7.59 20.17 4.40
N SER A 167 -8.40 19.39 5.11
CA SER A 167 -8.37 19.24 6.57
C SER A 167 -8.76 17.83 6.97
N VAL A 168 -8.03 17.26 7.91
CA VAL A 168 -8.32 15.96 8.53
C VAL A 168 -8.58 16.15 10.00
N GLU A 169 -9.61 15.49 10.52
CA GLU A 169 -9.82 15.26 11.94
C GLU A 169 -9.67 13.76 12.22
N PHE A 170 -8.57 13.39 12.90
CA PHE A 170 -8.29 12.02 13.30
C PHE A 170 -8.80 11.78 14.73
N TRP A 171 -9.54 10.70 14.94
CA TRP A 171 -10.11 10.29 16.21
C TRP A 171 -9.67 8.90 16.62
N ASN A 172 -9.28 8.72 17.89
CA ASN A 172 -9.23 7.44 18.55
C ASN A 172 -10.25 7.40 19.71
N ASP A 173 -10.26 6.34 20.51
CA ASP A 173 -11.16 6.16 21.65
C ASP A 173 -11.00 7.23 22.76
N ARG A 174 -9.88 7.96 22.81
CA ARG A 174 -9.52 8.89 23.90
C ARG A 174 -9.39 10.34 23.48
N SER A 175 -9.04 10.60 22.25
CA SER A 175 -8.65 11.93 21.79
C SER A 175 -8.88 12.14 20.30
N SER A 176 -8.81 13.38 19.88
CA SER A 176 -8.78 13.75 18.48
C SER A 176 -7.68 14.77 18.18
N ILE A 177 -7.25 14.80 16.94
CA ILE A 177 -6.25 15.73 16.46
C ILE A 177 -6.62 16.24 15.06
N CYS A 178 -6.50 17.56 14.86
CA CYS A 178 -6.72 18.17 13.55
C CYS A 178 -5.38 18.36 12.84
N LEU A 179 -5.32 17.94 11.58
CA LEU A 179 -4.17 18.11 10.70
C LEU A 179 -4.39 19.24 9.71
N LYS A 180 -3.30 19.91 9.37
CA LYS A 180 -3.16 20.85 8.27
C LYS A 180 -2.28 20.24 7.18
N PRO A 181 -2.35 20.71 5.92
CA PRO A 181 -1.46 20.25 4.87
C PRO A 181 0.02 20.25 5.29
N GLY A 182 0.73 19.13 5.01
CA GLY A 182 2.10 18.90 5.45
C GLY A 182 2.22 18.36 6.88
N GLU A 183 1.11 18.07 7.57
CA GLU A 183 1.10 17.43 8.88
C GLU A 183 0.68 15.96 8.78
N GLN A 184 1.17 15.18 9.72
CA GLN A 184 0.91 13.75 9.87
C GLN A 184 0.52 13.45 11.32
N SER A 185 -0.50 12.62 11.53
CA SER A 185 -0.78 11.99 12.81
C SER A 185 -0.19 10.59 12.85
N VAL A 186 0.39 10.24 13.99
CA VAL A 186 0.88 8.89 14.30
C VAL A 186 0.20 8.46 15.61
N LEU A 187 -0.57 7.39 15.53
CA LEU A 187 -1.15 6.72 16.68
C LEU A 187 -0.38 5.42 16.93
N ASP A 188 0.30 5.35 18.05
CA ASP A 188 0.90 4.10 18.55
C ASP A 188 -0.20 3.25 19.22
N LEU A 189 -0.49 2.09 18.65
CA LEU A 189 -1.56 1.19 19.11
C LEU A 189 -1.22 0.46 20.42
N VAL A 190 0.06 0.36 20.79
CA VAL A 190 0.50 -0.28 22.03
C VAL A 190 0.31 0.66 23.21
N THR A 191 0.76 1.90 23.06
CA THR A 191 0.69 2.92 24.11
C THR A 191 -0.57 3.77 24.05
N ASN A 192 -1.30 3.71 22.94
CA ASN A 192 -2.44 4.57 22.58
C ASN A 192 -2.07 6.07 22.59
N LYS A 193 -0.81 6.38 22.26
CA LYS A 193 -0.30 7.74 22.16
C LYS A 193 -0.54 8.29 20.76
N LEU A 194 -1.29 9.39 20.68
CA LEU A 194 -1.55 10.10 19.43
C LEU A 194 -0.69 11.34 19.35
N GLU A 195 0.17 11.42 18.35
CA GLU A 195 1.09 12.54 18.11
C GLU A 195 0.86 13.17 16.75
N LYS A 196 1.32 14.40 16.59
CA LYS A 196 1.31 15.15 15.35
C LYS A 196 2.69 15.69 15.03
N GLN A 197 3.10 15.54 13.77
CA GLN A 197 4.39 16.03 13.28
C GLN A 197 4.25 16.67 11.88
N LYS A 198 5.24 17.48 11.50
CA LYS A 198 5.39 17.97 10.12
C LYS A 198 6.23 16.99 9.33
N VAL A 199 5.83 16.72 8.10
CA VAL A 199 6.52 15.78 7.22
C VAL A 199 6.58 16.34 5.79
N ASP A 200 7.50 15.80 4.99
CA ASP A 200 7.40 15.87 3.55
C ASP A 200 6.37 14.84 3.06
N VAL A 201 5.25 15.34 2.57
CA VAL A 201 4.14 14.48 2.13
C VAL A 201 4.51 13.60 0.93
N SER A 202 5.50 13.99 0.11
CA SER A 202 5.91 13.21 -1.06
C SER A 202 6.41 11.82 -0.66
N ILE A 203 7.08 11.70 0.47
CA ILE A 203 7.58 10.42 1.01
C ILE A 203 6.44 9.41 1.22
N TYR A 204 5.27 9.89 1.65
CA TYR A 204 4.11 9.06 1.98
C TYR A 204 3.10 8.89 0.84
N THR A 205 3.25 9.65 -0.24
CA THR A 205 2.27 9.67 -1.33
C THR A 205 2.86 9.36 -2.71
N SER A 206 4.18 9.31 -2.82
CA SER A 206 4.90 9.06 -4.08
C SER A 206 4.53 7.70 -4.71
N TRP A 207 4.14 6.71 -3.90
CA TRP A 207 3.71 5.41 -4.37
C TRP A 207 2.49 5.48 -5.32
N VAL A 208 1.62 6.48 -5.17
CA VAL A 208 0.45 6.71 -6.05
C VAL A 208 0.89 6.99 -7.49
N SER A 209 2.01 7.69 -7.66
CA SER A 209 2.59 7.97 -8.99
C SER A 209 3.49 6.86 -9.53
N GLY A 210 3.64 5.76 -8.79
CA GLY A 210 4.54 4.67 -9.17
C GLY A 210 6.02 4.94 -8.89
N THR A 211 6.29 5.91 -8.03
CA THR A 211 7.64 6.26 -7.58
C THR A 211 7.65 6.20 -6.06
N TYR A 212 8.63 5.55 -5.47
CA TYR A 212 8.80 5.47 -4.04
C TYR A 212 9.97 6.38 -3.66
N GLU A 213 9.71 7.43 -2.90
CA GLU A 213 10.71 8.37 -2.41
C GLU A 213 10.96 8.12 -0.94
N TYR A 214 12.24 8.02 -0.56
CA TYR A 214 12.66 7.75 0.82
C TYR A 214 13.74 8.74 1.23
N GLU A 215 13.57 9.37 2.39
CA GLU A 215 14.54 10.26 2.98
C GLU A 215 14.89 9.81 4.39
N ARG A 216 16.15 9.37 4.58
CA ARG A 216 16.69 8.90 5.87
C ARG A 216 15.82 7.86 6.59
N MET A 217 15.07 7.08 5.83
CA MET A 217 14.23 6.00 6.35
C MET A 217 15.12 4.87 6.88
N PRO A 218 14.81 4.27 8.03
CA PRO A 218 15.48 3.03 8.45
C PRO A 218 15.38 1.97 7.36
N LEU A 219 16.48 1.28 7.09
CA LEU A 219 16.51 0.28 6.02
C LEU A 219 15.50 -0.85 6.25
N SER A 220 15.24 -1.19 7.53
CA SER A 220 14.20 -2.16 7.88
C SER A 220 12.83 -1.75 7.35
N ASP A 221 12.45 -0.49 7.55
CA ASP A 221 11.13 0.02 7.19
C ASP A 221 11.00 0.10 5.67
N PHE A 222 12.07 0.59 5.00
CA PHE A 222 12.15 0.55 3.53
C PHE A 222 11.97 -0.87 2.98
N LEU A 223 12.74 -1.85 3.50
CA LEU A 223 12.69 -3.22 3.01
C LEU A 223 11.36 -3.92 3.31
N ASN A 224 10.70 -3.57 4.42
CA ASN A 224 9.36 -4.08 4.72
C ASN A 224 8.34 -3.59 3.68
N ILE A 225 8.28 -2.29 3.42
CA ILE A 225 7.40 -1.69 2.39
C ILE A 225 7.72 -2.28 1.01
N PHE A 226 9.01 -2.33 0.67
CA PHE A 226 9.49 -2.86 -0.60
C PHE A 226 9.16 -4.36 -0.75
N GLY A 227 9.30 -5.12 0.34
CA GLY A 227 8.94 -6.54 0.38
C GLY A 227 7.47 -6.80 0.03
N LEU A 228 6.57 -5.96 0.50
CA LEU A 228 5.14 -6.03 0.12
C LEU A 228 4.92 -5.81 -1.38
N SER A 229 5.66 -4.89 -1.99
CA SER A 229 5.50 -4.58 -3.42
C SER A 229 6.01 -5.70 -4.33
N TYR A 230 7.03 -6.45 -3.93
CA TYR A 230 7.64 -7.54 -4.71
C TYR A 230 7.23 -8.94 -4.22
N ASP A 231 6.42 -9.02 -3.18
CA ASP A 231 6.01 -10.28 -2.54
C ASP A 231 7.24 -11.10 -2.11
N VAL A 232 8.15 -10.46 -1.37
CA VAL A 232 9.36 -11.08 -0.81
C VAL A 232 9.50 -10.78 0.67
N GLN A 233 10.19 -11.68 1.40
CA GLN A 233 10.53 -11.51 2.80
C GLN A 233 12.02 -11.21 2.96
N PHE A 234 12.35 -10.22 3.79
CA PHE A 234 13.71 -9.91 4.17
C PHE A 234 14.05 -10.52 5.53
N VAL A 235 15.16 -11.22 5.60
CA VAL A 235 15.67 -11.87 6.81
C VAL A 235 17.07 -11.33 7.11
N TYR A 236 17.25 -10.80 8.30
CA TYR A 236 18.50 -10.22 8.75
C TYR A 236 19.37 -11.27 9.46
N GLU A 237 20.59 -11.51 8.99
CA GLU A 237 21.58 -12.30 9.75
C GLU A 237 22.13 -11.51 10.96
N SER A 238 22.08 -10.16 10.90
CA SER A 238 22.44 -9.27 12.00
C SER A 238 21.49 -8.07 12.04
N THR A 239 21.05 -7.68 13.23
CA THR A 239 20.14 -6.55 13.43
C THR A 239 20.81 -5.18 13.31
N GLU A 240 22.14 -5.12 13.19
CA GLU A 240 22.89 -3.86 13.09
C GLU A 240 22.53 -3.01 11.86
N PHE A 241 21.99 -3.63 10.80
CA PHE A 241 21.62 -2.95 9.57
C PHE A 241 20.20 -2.39 9.59
N SER A 242 19.37 -2.80 10.54
CA SER A 242 17.96 -2.42 10.60
C SER A 242 17.77 -0.90 10.61
N ASN A 243 18.57 -0.19 11.39
CA ASN A 243 18.49 1.25 11.57
C ASN A 243 19.39 2.06 10.60
N HIS A 244 20.02 1.41 9.61
CA HIS A 244 20.84 2.13 8.64
C HIS A 244 19.95 3.08 7.82
N PRO A 245 20.26 4.40 7.77
CA PRO A 245 19.42 5.35 7.05
C PRO A 245 19.55 5.13 5.54
N PHE A 246 18.43 4.91 4.88
CA PHE A 246 18.33 4.82 3.43
C PHE A 246 17.68 6.08 2.86
N THR A 247 18.28 6.65 1.82
CA THR A 247 17.73 7.77 1.04
C THR A 247 17.83 7.38 -0.44
N GLY A 248 16.73 7.47 -1.14
CA GLY A 248 16.71 7.12 -2.55
C GLY A 248 15.33 7.22 -3.18
N VAL A 249 15.32 7.02 -4.49
CA VAL A 249 14.09 6.96 -5.29
C VAL A 249 14.09 5.62 -6.02
N VAL A 250 13.03 4.87 -5.84
CA VAL A 250 12.80 3.57 -6.50
C VAL A 250 11.56 3.70 -7.36
N LYS A 251 11.66 3.33 -8.64
CA LYS A 251 10.51 3.26 -9.53
C LYS A 251 9.87 1.88 -9.43
N ARG A 252 8.55 1.84 -9.52
CA ARG A 252 7.76 0.61 -9.43
C ARG A 252 8.12 -0.44 -10.48
N ASP A 253 8.56 -0.02 -11.67
CA ASP A 253 8.91 -0.89 -12.79
C ASP A 253 10.36 -1.41 -12.76
N GLN A 254 11.17 -0.99 -11.78
CA GLN A 254 12.53 -1.52 -11.58
C GLN A 254 12.46 -2.97 -11.10
N SER A 255 13.42 -3.79 -11.53
CA SER A 255 13.54 -5.16 -11.01
C SER A 255 14.05 -5.18 -9.57
N LEU A 256 13.70 -6.23 -8.84
CA LEU A 256 14.21 -6.44 -7.47
C LEU A 256 15.73 -6.39 -7.44
N GLU A 257 16.37 -7.07 -8.37
CA GLU A 257 17.84 -7.17 -8.48
C GLU A 257 18.49 -5.81 -8.70
N GLU A 258 17.90 -4.94 -9.52
CA GLU A 258 18.41 -3.58 -9.74
C GLU A 258 18.38 -2.76 -8.45
N VAL A 259 17.29 -2.80 -7.72
CA VAL A 259 17.15 -2.05 -6.46
C VAL A 259 18.11 -2.58 -5.40
N LEU A 260 18.18 -3.91 -5.22
CA LEU A 260 19.13 -4.52 -4.28
C LEU A 260 20.58 -4.19 -4.65
N SER A 261 20.93 -4.20 -5.95
CA SER A 261 22.26 -3.80 -6.43
C SER A 261 22.63 -2.36 -6.10
N ILE A 262 21.65 -1.42 -6.13
CA ILE A 262 21.86 -0.03 -5.74
C ILE A 262 22.20 0.04 -4.24
N ILE A 263 21.43 -0.66 -3.41
CA ILE A 263 21.66 -0.69 -1.95
C ILE A 263 23.03 -1.28 -1.64
N GLU A 264 23.41 -2.40 -2.29
CA GLU A 264 24.72 -3.02 -2.11
C GLU A 264 25.90 -2.11 -2.48
N LYS A 265 25.74 -1.24 -3.49
CA LYS A 265 26.76 -0.30 -3.93
C LYS A 265 26.92 0.91 -2.99
N THR A 266 25.88 1.24 -2.27
CA THR A 266 25.83 2.43 -1.40
C THR A 266 25.98 2.11 0.09
N THR A 267 25.98 0.81 0.43
CA THR A 267 26.07 0.32 1.82
C THR A 267 27.07 -0.83 1.94
N ASN A 268 27.41 -1.22 3.15
CA ASN A 268 28.22 -2.42 3.42
C ASN A 268 27.35 -3.68 3.60
N ILE A 269 26.31 -3.82 2.78
CA ILE A 269 25.32 -4.90 2.84
C ILE A 269 25.39 -5.73 1.57
N LYS A 270 25.13 -7.04 1.70
CA LYS A 270 24.95 -7.98 0.60
C LYS A 270 23.64 -8.72 0.75
N PHE A 271 22.99 -8.99 -0.37
CA PHE A 271 21.76 -9.74 -0.44
C PHE A 271 21.96 -11.11 -1.06
N LYS A 272 21.38 -12.14 -0.45
CA LYS A 272 21.30 -13.48 -1.04
C LYS A 272 19.85 -13.82 -1.29
N ILE A 273 19.48 -13.97 -2.55
CA ILE A 273 18.13 -14.33 -2.98
C ILE A 273 17.99 -15.86 -2.89
N SER A 274 16.95 -16.31 -2.19
CA SER A 274 16.59 -17.73 -2.06
C SER A 274 15.07 -17.87 -2.20
N GLY A 275 14.60 -18.07 -3.43
CA GLY A 275 13.17 -18.00 -3.76
C GLY A 275 12.61 -16.61 -3.45
N ARG A 276 11.57 -16.53 -2.59
CA ARG A 276 10.99 -15.26 -2.12
C ARG A 276 11.58 -14.75 -0.81
N THR A 277 12.64 -15.39 -0.31
CA THR A 277 13.36 -14.94 0.89
C THR A 277 14.67 -14.28 0.49
N ILE A 278 14.89 -13.07 0.97
CA ILE A 278 16.09 -12.26 0.74
C ILE A 278 16.86 -12.18 2.05
N ILE A 279 18.03 -12.79 2.10
CA ILE A 279 18.87 -12.81 3.29
C ILE A 279 19.83 -11.63 3.22
N ILE A 280 19.87 -10.85 4.28
CA ILE A 280 20.71 -9.65 4.44
C ILE A 280 21.95 -10.00 5.24
N LYS A 281 23.14 -9.76 4.66
CA LYS A 281 24.43 -10.09 5.23
C LYS A 281 25.36 -8.88 5.22
N ARG A 282 26.42 -8.94 6.04
CA ARG A 282 27.56 -8.01 5.91
C ARG A 282 28.40 -8.37 4.68
N ALA A 283 28.93 -7.37 3.98
CA ALA A 283 29.76 -7.60 2.80
C ALA A 283 31.04 -8.42 3.12
N GLU A 284 31.61 -8.26 4.30
CA GLU A 284 32.81 -8.99 4.73
C GLU A 284 32.55 -10.48 5.01
N ASP A 285 31.36 -10.82 5.54
CA ASP A 285 30.96 -12.20 5.82
C ASP A 285 30.73 -13.01 4.52
N ALA A 286 30.25 -12.33 3.48
CA ALA A 286 30.07 -12.93 2.16
C ALA A 286 31.41 -13.34 1.49
N ALA A 287 32.50 -12.62 1.75
CA ALA A 287 33.81 -12.91 1.22
C ALA A 287 34.50 -14.16 1.88
N ASN A 288 34.17 -14.43 3.15
CA ASN A 288 34.73 -15.57 3.90
C ASN A 288 34.07 -16.90 3.53
N ILE A 289 32.80 -16.91 3.14
CA ILE A 289 32.12 -18.15 2.70
C ILE A 289 32.66 -18.63 1.35
N SER A 290 33.04 -17.71 0.46
CA SER A 290 33.64 -18.07 -0.83
C SER A 290 35.07 -18.59 -0.71
N ARG A 291 35.78 -18.33 0.41
CA ARG A 291 37.15 -18.83 0.67
C ARG A 291 37.18 -20.16 1.43
N SER A 292 36.10 -20.57 2.09
CA SER A 292 36.02 -21.85 2.80
C SER A 292 35.46 -23.00 1.95
N SER A 293 35.09 -22.72 0.69
CA SER A 293 34.52 -23.69 -0.26
C SER A 293 35.51 -24.05 -1.38
N ASN A 294 36.80 -23.73 -1.22
CA ASN A 294 37.90 -24.15 -2.12
C ASN A 294 38.81 -25.20 -1.47
#